data_382a2d74eb1cdb07ea265b5ef507efb0
#
_entry.id   382a2d74eb1cdb07ea265b5ef507efb0
#
_cell.length_a   1.000
_cell.length_b   1.000
_cell.length_c   1.000
_cell.angle_alpha   90.00
_cell.angle_beta   90.00
_cell.angle_gamma   90.00
#
_symmetry.space_group_name_H-M   'P 1'
#
loop_
_entity.id
_entity.type
_entity.pdbx_description
1 polymer ?
#
loop_
_entity_poly.entity_id
_entity_poly.type
_entity_poly.pdbx_seq_one_letter_code
_entity_poly.pdbx_strand_id
1 'polypeptide(L)'
;VHQRLNVEYSQDIWNYCVLHNTPLVYASSAATYGSGNLGYKDDHNIVNKLEPLNPYGISKNEFDKWVLRQHSTPPFWAGLKFFNVYGPNEYHKGRMASVIFHSFNQVKQNGYVNLFRSHRPDYKDGEQLRDFVYVKDILHICYWLMEHRPASAIYNTGTGNARSFYDLALATFAGMGIPPDIRFIDMPEDIRDKYQYFTEADMTKLRNAGYTDDFYSLETGIADYVKNYLITGNYY
;
A
#
# COMPACT_ATOMS: atom_id res chain seq x y z
N VAL A 1 4.38 -15.33 -14.50
CA VAL A 1 3.12 -14.61 -14.28
C VAL A 1 3.39 -13.11 -14.16
N HIS A 2 4.24 -12.66 -13.22
CA HIS A 2 4.49 -11.23 -12.99
C HIS A 2 5.01 -10.49 -14.22
N GLN A 3 5.98 -11.04 -14.96
CA GLN A 3 6.50 -10.42 -16.17
C GLN A 3 5.38 -10.15 -17.18
N ARG A 4 4.59 -11.15 -17.50
CA ARG A 4 3.51 -11.03 -18.49
C ARG A 4 2.41 -10.05 -18.06
N LEU A 5 1.94 -10.13 -16.79
CA LEU A 5 0.79 -9.34 -16.34
C LEU A 5 1.15 -7.94 -15.86
N ASN A 6 2.32 -7.78 -15.21
CA ASN A 6 2.70 -6.48 -14.63
C ASN A 6 3.59 -5.64 -15.55
N VAL A 7 4.25 -6.26 -16.54
CA VAL A 7 5.13 -5.54 -17.47
C VAL A 7 4.54 -5.52 -18.87
N GLU A 8 4.48 -6.67 -19.55
CA GLU A 8 4.09 -6.74 -20.97
C GLU A 8 2.66 -6.23 -21.18
N TYR A 9 1.70 -6.73 -20.44
CA TYR A 9 0.31 -6.25 -20.53
C TYR A 9 0.17 -4.76 -20.18
N SER A 10 0.93 -4.26 -19.19
CA SER A 10 0.91 -2.83 -18.85
C SER A 10 1.52 -1.98 -19.97
N GLN A 11 2.54 -2.48 -20.69
CA GLN A 11 3.09 -1.83 -21.89
C GLN A 11 2.07 -1.77 -23.03
N ASP A 12 1.31 -2.84 -23.24
CA ASP A 12 0.23 -2.86 -24.24
C ASP A 12 -0.84 -1.82 -23.92
N ILE A 13 -1.28 -1.73 -22.64
CA ILE A 13 -2.23 -0.69 -22.20
C ILE A 13 -1.66 0.71 -22.39
N TRP A 14 -0.39 0.93 -22.04
CA TRP A 14 0.27 2.22 -22.26
C TRP A 14 0.25 2.63 -23.72
N ASN A 15 0.68 1.72 -24.61
CA ASN A 15 0.72 1.97 -26.05
C ASN A 15 -0.69 2.22 -26.62
N TYR A 16 -1.69 1.50 -26.13
CA TYR A 16 -3.09 1.77 -26.47
C TYR A 16 -3.50 3.18 -26.04
N CYS A 17 -3.17 3.61 -24.83
CA CYS A 17 -3.49 4.94 -24.32
C CYS A 17 -2.78 6.05 -25.11
N VAL A 18 -1.53 5.83 -25.54
CA VAL A 18 -0.79 6.74 -26.43
C VAL A 18 -1.51 6.86 -27.76
N LEU A 19 -1.82 5.73 -28.41
CA LEU A 19 -2.45 5.68 -29.73
C LEU A 19 -3.83 6.38 -29.75
N HIS A 20 -4.60 6.18 -28.68
CA HIS A 20 -5.97 6.70 -28.56
C HIS A 20 -6.07 8.01 -27.78
N ASN A 21 -4.94 8.66 -27.45
CA ASN A 21 -4.90 9.90 -26.69
C ASN A 21 -5.72 9.83 -25.38
N THR A 22 -5.60 8.69 -24.67
CA THR A 22 -6.37 8.39 -23.46
C THR A 22 -5.50 8.57 -22.22
N PRO A 23 -5.94 9.30 -21.16
CA PRO A 23 -5.22 9.39 -19.90
C PRO A 23 -5.09 8.04 -19.22
N LEU A 24 -4.00 7.82 -18.47
CA LEU A 24 -3.72 6.57 -17.79
C LEU A 24 -3.30 6.81 -16.31
N VAL A 25 -3.99 6.15 -15.39
CA VAL A 25 -3.52 5.96 -14.02
C VAL A 25 -3.24 4.47 -13.82
N TYR A 26 -2.03 4.13 -13.36
CA TYR A 26 -1.65 2.74 -13.18
C TYR A 26 -1.13 2.45 -11.77
N ALA A 27 -1.30 1.21 -11.33
CA ALA A 27 -0.86 0.73 -10.03
C ALA A 27 0.61 0.31 -10.07
N SER A 28 1.50 1.11 -9.45
CA SER A 28 2.81 0.69 -8.99
C SER A 28 2.73 0.21 -7.53
N SER A 29 3.84 0.15 -6.81
CA SER A 29 3.85 -0.36 -5.43
C SER A 29 5.03 0.17 -4.63
N ALA A 30 4.85 0.40 -3.33
CA ALA A 30 5.94 0.64 -2.39
C ALA A 30 6.91 -0.55 -2.26
N ALA A 31 6.50 -1.77 -2.69
CA ALA A 31 7.41 -2.92 -2.78
C ALA A 31 8.62 -2.67 -3.70
N THR A 32 8.55 -1.68 -4.58
CA THR A 32 9.66 -1.24 -5.44
C THR A 32 10.82 -0.65 -4.66
N TYR A 33 10.58 -0.09 -3.47
CA TYR A 33 11.61 0.50 -2.61
C TYR A 33 12.54 -0.53 -1.92
N GLY A 34 12.18 -1.81 -1.99
CA GLY A 34 12.98 -2.89 -1.41
C GLY A 34 13.14 -2.75 0.09
N SER A 35 14.38 -2.77 0.59
CA SER A 35 14.68 -2.58 2.01
C SER A 35 14.51 -1.14 2.52
N GLY A 36 14.27 -0.18 1.63
CA GLY A 36 14.17 1.23 1.97
C GLY A 36 15.52 1.95 2.14
N ASN A 37 16.62 1.37 1.69
CA ASN A 37 17.97 1.94 1.82
C ASN A 37 18.11 3.32 1.17
N LEU A 38 17.31 3.62 0.15
CA LEU A 38 17.28 4.92 -0.53
C LEU A 38 16.11 5.80 -0.04
N GLY A 39 15.45 5.43 1.06
CA GLY A 39 14.24 6.06 1.55
C GLY A 39 13.00 5.70 0.71
N TYR A 40 11.88 6.35 1.04
CA TYR A 40 10.57 6.10 0.43
C TYR A 40 10.09 7.33 -0.37
N LYS A 41 11.00 7.95 -1.15
CA LYS A 41 10.70 9.08 -2.03
C LYS A 41 10.38 8.60 -3.44
N ASP A 42 9.36 9.19 -4.04
CA ASP A 42 8.97 8.95 -5.42
C ASP A 42 9.79 9.77 -6.44
N ASP A 43 11.07 9.98 -6.14
CA ASP A 43 12.02 10.64 -7.04
C ASP A 43 12.36 9.73 -8.22
N HIS A 44 12.15 10.23 -9.44
CA HIS A 44 12.45 9.50 -10.67
C HIS A 44 13.95 9.14 -10.81
N ASN A 45 14.85 9.94 -10.23
CA ASN A 45 16.29 9.71 -10.32
C ASN A 45 16.76 8.46 -9.56
N ILE A 46 15.98 7.97 -8.60
CA ILE A 46 16.33 6.77 -7.84
C ILE A 46 15.70 5.48 -8.39
N VAL A 47 14.70 5.56 -9.27
CA VAL A 47 13.93 4.39 -9.75
C VAL A 47 14.85 3.30 -10.33
N ASN A 48 15.90 3.69 -11.06
CA ASN A 48 16.87 2.74 -11.62
C ASN A 48 17.80 2.11 -10.57
N LYS A 49 17.88 2.68 -9.37
CA LYS A 49 18.75 2.25 -8.26
C LYS A 49 17.99 1.46 -7.20
N LEU A 50 16.66 1.37 -7.32
CA LEU A 50 15.83 0.62 -6.38
C LEU A 50 16.08 -0.88 -6.52
N GLU A 51 16.15 -1.57 -5.38
CA GLU A 51 16.40 -3.01 -5.27
C GLU A 51 15.23 -3.72 -4.59
N PRO A 52 14.15 -4.02 -5.33
CA PRO A 52 13.00 -4.73 -4.77
C PRO A 52 13.36 -6.14 -4.28
N LEU A 53 12.76 -6.57 -3.15
CA LEU A 53 13.12 -7.81 -2.46
C LEU A 53 12.43 -9.06 -3.00
N ASN A 54 11.48 -8.93 -3.92
CA ASN A 54 10.71 -10.06 -4.43
C ASN A 54 10.29 -9.87 -5.90
N PRO A 55 9.91 -10.96 -6.61
CA PRO A 55 9.54 -10.89 -8.03
C PRO A 55 8.39 -9.93 -8.35
N TYR A 56 7.45 -9.73 -7.41
CA TYR A 56 6.38 -8.77 -7.58
C TYR A 56 6.92 -7.32 -7.61
N GLY A 57 7.70 -6.93 -6.61
CA GLY A 57 8.33 -5.61 -6.54
C GLY A 57 9.24 -5.35 -7.75
N ILE A 58 10.02 -6.36 -8.17
CA ILE A 58 10.85 -6.30 -9.37
C ILE A 58 9.99 -5.97 -10.60
N SER A 59 8.90 -6.69 -10.82
CA SER A 59 8.05 -6.47 -12.00
C SER A 59 7.39 -5.09 -12.01
N LYS A 60 6.99 -4.57 -10.85
CA LYS A 60 6.45 -3.20 -10.74
C LYS A 60 7.53 -2.15 -11.03
N ASN A 61 8.74 -2.34 -10.50
CA ASN A 61 9.85 -1.44 -10.76
C ASN A 61 10.32 -1.46 -12.23
N GLU A 62 10.30 -2.62 -12.88
CA GLU A 62 10.63 -2.74 -14.30
C GLU A 62 9.64 -1.95 -15.18
N PHE A 63 8.35 -1.96 -14.85
CA PHE A 63 7.37 -1.15 -15.55
C PHE A 63 7.58 0.35 -15.28
N ASP A 64 7.83 0.76 -14.02
CA ASP A 64 8.16 2.14 -13.67
C ASP A 64 9.40 2.63 -14.45
N LYS A 65 10.47 1.84 -14.51
CA LYS A 65 11.68 2.15 -15.30
C LYS A 65 11.38 2.28 -16.78
N TRP A 66 10.54 1.40 -17.31
CA TRP A 66 10.16 1.42 -18.72
C TRP A 66 9.37 2.69 -19.05
N VAL A 67 8.38 3.06 -18.23
CA VAL A 67 7.57 4.28 -18.39
C VAL A 67 8.46 5.52 -18.45
N LEU A 68 9.42 5.65 -17.53
CA LEU A 68 10.31 6.81 -17.48
C LEU A 68 11.26 6.96 -18.68
N ARG A 69 11.39 5.93 -19.51
CA ARG A 69 12.19 5.95 -20.74
C ARG A 69 11.35 6.24 -22.00
N GLN A 70 10.03 6.34 -21.89
CA GLN A 70 9.18 6.54 -23.05
C GLN A 70 9.22 8.00 -23.50
N HIS A 71 9.40 8.21 -24.82
CA HIS A 71 9.29 9.52 -25.46
C HIS A 71 7.84 9.84 -25.85
N SER A 72 7.07 8.82 -26.23
CA SER A 72 5.64 8.94 -26.52
C SER A 72 4.85 8.51 -25.28
N THR A 73 4.01 9.41 -24.76
CA THR A 73 3.26 9.19 -23.52
C THR A 73 1.77 9.43 -23.73
N PRO A 74 0.90 8.82 -22.91
CA PRO A 74 -0.48 9.26 -22.81
C PRO A 74 -0.58 10.77 -22.53
N PRO A 75 -1.69 11.45 -22.88
CA PRO A 75 -1.84 12.90 -22.68
C PRO A 75 -1.72 13.33 -21.21
N PHE A 76 -2.01 12.41 -20.31
CA PHE A 76 -1.74 12.45 -18.87
C PHE A 76 -1.49 11.03 -18.39
N TRP A 77 -0.53 10.86 -17.48
CA TRP A 77 -0.33 9.58 -16.80
C TRP A 77 0.13 9.77 -15.35
N ALA A 78 -0.29 8.85 -14.48
CA ALA A 78 0.18 8.79 -13.11
C ALA A 78 0.44 7.32 -12.70
N GLY A 79 1.65 7.03 -12.24
CA GLY A 79 2.00 5.77 -11.62
C GLY A 79 1.89 5.88 -10.10
N LEU A 80 1.08 5.04 -9.47
CA LEU A 80 0.78 5.14 -8.04
C LEU A 80 1.52 4.05 -7.26
N LYS A 81 2.52 4.44 -6.47
CA LYS A 81 3.20 3.54 -5.54
C LYS A 81 2.33 3.35 -4.30
N PHE A 82 1.47 2.33 -4.34
CA PHE A 82 0.61 1.99 -3.20
C PHE A 82 1.43 1.47 -2.03
N PHE A 83 1.21 2.07 -0.87
CA PHE A 83 1.70 1.56 0.41
C PHE A 83 0.78 0.46 0.94
N ASN A 84 0.57 0.31 2.23
CA ASN A 84 -0.21 -0.79 2.79
C ASN A 84 -1.72 -0.48 2.71
N VAL A 85 -2.31 -0.65 1.53
CA VAL A 85 -3.74 -0.42 1.29
C VAL A 85 -4.57 -1.48 1.98
N TYR A 86 -5.62 -1.05 2.71
CA TYR A 86 -6.62 -1.92 3.31
C TYR A 86 -8.04 -1.40 3.06
N GLY A 87 -9.03 -2.27 3.17
CA GLY A 87 -10.44 -1.88 3.05
C GLY A 87 -11.31 -2.95 2.41
N PRO A 88 -12.60 -2.63 2.13
CA PRO A 88 -13.55 -3.59 1.59
C PRO A 88 -13.09 -4.19 0.24
N ASN A 89 -13.79 -5.27 -0.14
CA ASN A 89 -13.58 -6.02 -1.39
C ASN A 89 -12.29 -6.86 -1.44
N GLU A 90 -11.70 -7.24 -0.30
CA GLU A 90 -10.49 -8.07 -0.25
C GLU A 90 -10.71 -9.53 0.18
N TYR A 91 -11.97 -9.96 0.34
CA TYR A 91 -12.32 -11.33 0.80
C TYR A 91 -11.70 -12.45 -0.04
N HIS A 92 -11.50 -12.21 -1.34
CA HIS A 92 -10.93 -13.17 -2.29
C HIS A 92 -9.42 -13.29 -2.24
N LYS A 93 -8.73 -12.39 -1.53
CA LYS A 93 -7.25 -12.31 -1.56
C LYS A 93 -6.54 -13.39 -0.72
N GLY A 94 -7.26 -14.15 0.10
CA GLY A 94 -6.68 -15.18 0.96
C GLY A 94 -5.56 -14.58 1.83
N ARG A 95 -4.37 -15.20 1.82
CA ARG A 95 -3.20 -14.73 2.61
C ARG A 95 -2.70 -13.32 2.23
N MET A 96 -3.07 -12.81 1.07
CA MET A 96 -2.65 -11.49 0.58
C MET A 96 -3.63 -10.37 1.00
N ALA A 97 -4.69 -10.69 1.74
CA ALA A 97 -5.57 -9.70 2.35
C ALA A 97 -4.82 -8.87 3.41
N SER A 98 -5.35 -7.71 3.76
CA SER A 98 -4.75 -6.81 4.74
C SER A 98 -4.63 -7.44 6.13
N VAL A 99 -3.71 -6.93 6.94
CA VAL A 99 -3.57 -7.35 8.34
C VAL A 99 -4.83 -7.05 9.14
N ILE A 100 -5.58 -6.01 8.79
CA ILE A 100 -6.89 -5.69 9.42
C ILE A 100 -7.87 -6.84 9.20
N PHE A 101 -7.99 -7.33 7.96
CA PHE A 101 -8.85 -8.46 7.62
C PHE A 101 -8.46 -9.72 8.40
N HIS A 102 -7.17 -10.01 8.47
CA HIS A 102 -6.66 -11.17 9.25
C HIS A 102 -6.89 -10.99 10.74
N SER A 103 -6.66 -9.81 11.31
CA SER A 103 -6.90 -9.49 12.72
C SER A 103 -8.37 -9.65 13.08
N PHE A 104 -9.29 -9.10 12.25
CA PHE A 104 -10.73 -9.27 12.44
C PHE A 104 -11.12 -10.74 12.49
N ASN A 105 -10.62 -11.57 11.57
CA ASN A 105 -10.93 -12.99 11.53
C ASN A 105 -10.35 -13.74 12.75
N GLN A 106 -9.13 -13.40 13.21
CA GLN A 106 -8.55 -13.97 14.42
C GLN A 106 -9.39 -13.63 15.66
N VAL A 107 -9.79 -12.36 15.81
CA VAL A 107 -10.66 -11.95 16.94
C VAL A 107 -11.99 -12.69 16.88
N LYS A 108 -12.62 -12.79 15.72
CA LYS A 108 -13.90 -13.48 15.54
C LYS A 108 -13.83 -14.96 15.87
N GLN A 109 -12.71 -15.61 15.56
CA GLN A 109 -12.52 -17.06 15.76
C GLN A 109 -12.02 -17.41 17.16
N ASN A 110 -11.09 -16.63 17.68
CA ASN A 110 -10.30 -17.00 18.84
C ASN A 110 -10.44 -16.02 20.02
N GLY A 111 -10.97 -14.82 19.79
CA GLY A 111 -11.05 -13.74 20.78
C GLY A 111 -9.75 -12.94 20.94
N TYR A 112 -8.68 -13.28 20.26
CA TYR A 112 -7.38 -12.59 20.34
C TYR A 112 -6.71 -12.46 18.98
N VAL A 113 -5.68 -11.59 18.91
CA VAL A 113 -4.80 -11.41 17.74
C VAL A 113 -3.37 -11.78 18.09
N ASN A 114 -2.69 -12.50 17.21
CA ASN A 114 -1.27 -12.76 17.29
C ASN A 114 -0.49 -11.74 16.44
N LEU A 115 0.43 -11.02 17.07
CA LEU A 115 1.41 -10.16 16.42
C LEU A 115 2.81 -10.77 16.55
N PHE A 116 3.71 -10.40 15.62
CA PHE A 116 5.09 -10.86 15.68
C PHE A 116 5.88 -10.12 16.76
N ARG A 117 6.69 -10.89 17.50
CA ARG A 117 7.76 -10.33 18.31
C ARG A 117 8.78 -9.61 17.45
N SER A 118 9.39 -8.58 18.01
CA SER A 118 10.54 -7.95 17.38
C SER A 118 11.78 -8.83 17.52
N HIS A 119 12.59 -8.90 16.47
CA HIS A 119 13.94 -9.46 16.49
C HIS A 119 15.00 -8.36 16.41
N ARG A 120 14.60 -7.11 16.62
CA ARG A 120 15.47 -5.93 16.65
C ARG A 120 15.30 -5.19 17.98
N PRO A 121 16.41 -4.72 18.60
CA PRO A 121 16.37 -4.06 19.91
C PRO A 121 15.74 -2.65 19.87
N ASP A 122 15.67 -2.04 18.69
CA ASP A 122 15.11 -0.70 18.46
C ASP A 122 13.59 -0.68 18.29
N TYR A 123 12.94 -1.86 18.23
CA TYR A 123 11.49 -1.99 18.18
C TYR A 123 10.99 -2.94 19.28
N LYS A 124 9.91 -2.58 19.93
CA LYS A 124 9.18 -3.52 20.81
C LYS A 124 8.31 -4.48 20.00
N ASP A 125 7.80 -5.50 20.65
CA ASP A 125 6.89 -6.48 20.05
C ASP A 125 5.64 -5.81 19.50
N GLY A 126 5.32 -6.07 18.23
CA GLY A 126 4.18 -5.48 17.54
C GLY A 126 4.36 -4.02 17.10
N GLU A 127 5.49 -3.37 17.43
CA GLU A 127 5.74 -1.96 17.11
C GLU A 127 6.48 -1.73 15.77
N GLN A 128 6.56 -2.75 14.92
CA GLN A 128 6.98 -2.56 13.54
C GLN A 128 5.99 -1.62 12.83
N LEU A 129 6.50 -0.70 12.02
CA LEU A 129 5.74 0.42 11.47
C LEU A 129 5.43 0.24 9.97
N ARG A 130 4.21 0.57 9.59
CA ARG A 130 3.77 0.62 8.19
C ARG A 130 2.91 1.86 7.93
N ASP A 131 3.01 2.37 6.73
CA ASP A 131 2.05 3.35 6.24
C ASP A 131 0.80 2.61 5.75
N PHE A 132 -0.19 2.53 6.63
CA PHE A 132 -1.50 1.95 6.33
C PHE A 132 -2.41 3.00 5.73
N VAL A 133 -2.89 2.78 4.53
CA VAL A 133 -3.78 3.71 3.82
C VAL A 133 -5.12 3.06 3.50
N TYR A 134 -6.20 3.77 3.80
CA TYR A 134 -7.55 3.27 3.54
C TYR A 134 -7.87 3.31 2.05
N VAL A 135 -8.53 2.29 1.53
CA VAL A 135 -8.81 2.19 0.08
C VAL A 135 -9.65 3.36 -0.44
N LYS A 136 -10.50 3.97 0.38
CA LYS A 136 -11.26 5.15 -0.03
C LYS A 136 -10.37 6.36 -0.29
N ASP A 137 -9.28 6.53 0.46
CA ASP A 137 -8.28 7.58 0.19
C ASP A 137 -7.59 7.35 -1.15
N ILE A 138 -7.27 6.10 -1.47
CA ILE A 138 -6.70 5.74 -2.78
C ILE A 138 -7.67 6.07 -3.91
N LEU A 139 -8.96 5.79 -3.74
CA LEU A 139 -9.99 6.15 -4.72
C LEU A 139 -10.11 7.66 -4.91
N HIS A 140 -10.05 8.46 -3.81
CA HIS A 140 -10.05 9.92 -3.87
C HIS A 140 -8.82 10.44 -4.63
N ILE A 141 -7.62 9.90 -4.36
CA ILE A 141 -6.40 10.28 -5.10
C ILE A 141 -6.55 9.95 -6.58
N CYS A 142 -7.02 8.75 -6.94
CA CYS A 142 -7.21 8.36 -8.34
C CYS A 142 -8.19 9.31 -9.06
N TYR A 143 -9.32 9.61 -8.41
CA TYR A 143 -10.32 10.51 -8.96
C TYR A 143 -9.77 11.91 -9.14
N TRP A 144 -9.13 12.46 -8.10
CA TRP A 144 -8.51 13.77 -8.14
C TRP A 144 -7.47 13.90 -9.27
N LEU A 145 -6.60 12.88 -9.43
CA LEU A 145 -5.60 12.88 -10.50
C LEU A 145 -6.22 12.87 -11.91
N MET A 146 -7.33 12.14 -12.08
CA MET A 146 -8.02 12.10 -13.37
C MET A 146 -8.73 13.42 -13.71
N GLU A 147 -9.22 14.15 -12.71
CA GLU A 147 -9.86 15.46 -12.90
C GLU A 147 -8.85 16.58 -13.09
N HIS A 148 -7.85 16.68 -12.20
CA HIS A 148 -6.93 17.82 -12.14
C HIS A 148 -5.72 17.68 -13.06
N ARG A 149 -5.33 16.44 -13.40
CA ARG A 149 -4.23 16.11 -14.31
C ARG A 149 -2.98 16.96 -14.07
N PRO A 150 -2.36 16.89 -12.89
CA PRO A 150 -1.12 17.61 -12.61
C PRO A 150 0.01 17.11 -13.51
N ALA A 151 1.26 17.43 -13.20
CA ALA A 151 2.40 16.90 -13.96
C ALA A 151 2.37 15.36 -13.97
N SER A 152 2.49 14.76 -15.16
CA SER A 152 2.59 13.29 -15.29
C SER A 152 3.84 12.78 -14.57
N ALA A 153 3.65 11.87 -13.63
CA ALA A 153 4.74 11.37 -12.78
C ALA A 153 4.36 10.06 -12.07
N ILE A 154 5.36 9.46 -11.42
CA ILE A 154 5.14 8.45 -10.38
C ILE A 154 4.92 9.19 -9.05
N TYR A 155 3.86 8.84 -8.35
CA TYR A 155 3.46 9.41 -7.06
C TYR A 155 3.37 8.33 -5.99
N ASN A 156 3.86 8.64 -4.80
CA ASN A 156 3.54 7.86 -3.61
C ASN A 156 2.06 8.02 -3.24
N THR A 157 1.46 6.93 -2.80
CA THR A 157 0.08 6.89 -2.31
C THR A 157 0.02 6.11 -1.01
N GLY A 158 0.40 6.79 0.05
CA GLY A 158 0.28 6.43 1.46
C GLY A 158 -0.40 7.55 2.21
N THR A 159 -0.28 7.57 3.52
CA THR A 159 -0.73 8.67 4.38
C THR A 159 0.41 9.62 4.77
N GLY A 160 1.66 9.15 4.71
CA GLY A 160 2.83 9.83 5.25
C GLY A 160 2.88 9.80 6.78
N ASN A 161 2.18 8.84 7.39
CA ASN A 161 2.11 8.65 8.84
C ASN A 161 2.13 7.15 9.17
N ALA A 162 3.33 6.61 9.36
CA ALA A 162 3.49 5.20 9.68
C ALA A 162 2.94 4.87 11.07
N ARG A 163 2.22 3.76 11.18
CA ARG A 163 1.59 3.28 12.41
C ARG A 163 2.02 1.84 12.70
N SER A 164 1.95 1.46 13.97
CA SER A 164 2.36 0.12 14.39
C SER A 164 1.29 -0.94 14.10
N PHE A 165 1.72 -2.20 14.01
CA PHE A 165 0.77 -3.32 13.99
C PHE A 165 0.01 -3.44 15.31
N TYR A 166 0.60 -2.96 16.41
CA TYR A 166 -0.08 -2.88 17.71
C TYR A 166 -1.25 -1.89 17.67
N ASP A 167 -1.03 -0.67 17.11
CA ASP A 167 -2.12 0.31 16.92
C ASP A 167 -3.23 -0.24 16.04
N LEU A 168 -2.85 -0.93 14.95
CA LEU A 168 -3.79 -1.56 14.03
C LEU A 168 -4.66 -2.60 14.75
N ALA A 169 -4.06 -3.46 15.58
CA ALA A 169 -4.79 -4.45 16.34
C ALA A 169 -5.74 -3.79 17.34
N LEU A 170 -5.28 -2.78 18.09
CA LEU A 170 -6.15 -2.02 19.01
C LEU A 170 -7.34 -1.39 18.28
N ALA A 171 -7.10 -0.74 17.13
CA ALA A 171 -8.17 -0.14 16.34
C ALA A 171 -9.17 -1.19 15.81
N THR A 172 -8.69 -2.40 15.46
CA THR A 172 -9.56 -3.51 15.04
C THR A 172 -10.47 -3.96 16.18
N PHE A 173 -9.94 -4.18 17.38
CA PHE A 173 -10.73 -4.51 18.59
C PHE A 173 -11.77 -3.41 18.89
N ALA A 174 -11.34 -2.14 18.85
CA ALA A 174 -12.25 -1.01 19.06
C ALA A 174 -13.37 -0.96 18.03
N GLY A 175 -13.06 -1.22 16.74
CA GLY A 175 -14.06 -1.32 15.67
C GLY A 175 -15.07 -2.44 15.89
N MET A 176 -14.64 -3.55 16.49
CA MET A 176 -15.52 -4.69 16.86
C MET A 176 -16.28 -4.49 18.17
N GLY A 177 -15.92 -3.48 18.98
CA GLY A 177 -16.51 -3.27 20.31
C GLY A 177 -16.11 -4.33 21.33
N ILE A 178 -14.93 -4.94 21.21
CA ILE A 178 -14.41 -6.04 22.04
C ILE A 178 -13.16 -5.55 22.78
N PRO A 179 -12.99 -5.87 24.07
CA PRO A 179 -11.75 -5.60 24.80
C PRO A 179 -10.53 -6.25 24.13
N PRO A 180 -9.38 -5.57 24.07
CA PRO A 180 -8.21 -6.10 23.37
C PRO A 180 -7.55 -7.27 24.11
N ASP A 181 -7.25 -8.36 23.40
CA ASP A 181 -6.36 -9.46 23.79
C ASP A 181 -5.32 -9.64 22.66
N ILE A 182 -4.14 -9.04 22.84
CA ILE A 182 -3.05 -9.09 21.86
C ILE A 182 -1.95 -9.97 22.41
N ARG A 183 -1.59 -11.00 21.67
CA ARG A 183 -0.56 -11.98 22.00
C ARG A 183 0.59 -11.89 21.04
N PHE A 184 1.79 -12.22 21.50
CA PHE A 184 3.00 -12.14 20.69
C PHE A 184 3.55 -13.53 20.40
N ILE A 185 3.82 -13.79 19.12
CA ILE A 185 4.41 -15.03 18.60
C ILE A 185 5.74 -14.73 17.91
N ASP A 186 6.61 -15.73 17.85
CA ASP A 186 7.88 -15.59 17.14
C ASP A 186 7.63 -15.46 15.62
N MET A 187 8.40 -14.57 15.01
CA MET A 187 8.39 -14.41 13.56
C MET A 187 9.02 -15.66 12.92
N PRO A 188 8.40 -16.26 11.88
CA PRO A 188 9.00 -17.36 11.14
C PRO A 188 10.40 -17.03 10.62
N GLU A 189 11.33 -17.97 10.71
CA GLU A 189 12.76 -17.73 10.38
C GLU A 189 12.98 -17.33 8.92
N ASP A 190 12.21 -17.91 8.01
CA ASP A 190 12.31 -17.67 6.56
C ASP A 190 11.96 -16.25 6.12
N ILE A 191 11.30 -15.47 6.98
CA ILE A 191 10.93 -14.07 6.67
C ILE A 191 11.74 -13.05 7.48
N ARG A 192 12.41 -13.44 8.56
CA ARG A 192 13.10 -12.51 9.50
C ARG A 192 14.09 -11.58 8.81
N ASP A 193 14.97 -12.12 7.98
CA ASP A 193 16.04 -11.36 7.32
C ASP A 193 15.52 -10.40 6.25
N LYS A 194 14.32 -10.63 5.74
CA LYS A 194 13.67 -9.82 4.70
C LYS A 194 12.55 -8.96 5.23
N TYR A 195 12.31 -9.02 6.55
CA TYR A 195 11.20 -8.29 7.15
C TYR A 195 11.51 -6.80 7.28
N GLN A 196 10.71 -5.99 6.62
CA GLN A 196 10.82 -4.54 6.74
C GLN A 196 10.25 -4.10 8.09
N TYR A 197 11.01 -3.33 8.87
CA TYR A 197 10.54 -2.79 10.16
C TYR A 197 9.87 -1.43 10.04
N PHE A 198 10.12 -0.71 8.96
CA PHE A 198 9.58 0.62 8.73
C PHE A 198 9.27 0.85 7.26
N THR A 199 8.08 1.39 6.96
CA THR A 199 7.75 1.98 5.66
C THR A 199 6.83 3.19 5.89
N GLU A 200 7.17 4.34 5.29
CA GLU A 200 6.38 5.57 5.34
C GLU A 200 6.52 6.32 4.03
N ALA A 201 5.42 6.72 3.42
CA ALA A 201 5.41 7.45 2.16
C ALA A 201 5.90 8.90 2.36
N ASP A 202 6.86 9.33 1.57
CA ASP A 202 7.07 10.77 1.38
C ASP A 202 5.98 11.28 0.43
N MET A 203 5.01 12.02 0.98
CA MET A 203 3.85 12.54 0.25
C MET A 203 4.08 13.92 -0.36
N THR A 204 5.29 14.47 -0.23
CA THR A 204 5.63 15.85 -0.64
C THR A 204 5.30 16.12 -2.11
N LYS A 205 5.58 15.17 -3.02
CA LYS A 205 5.30 15.36 -4.45
C LYS A 205 3.80 15.48 -4.74
N LEU A 206 2.98 14.61 -4.18
CA LEU A 206 1.52 14.65 -4.36
C LEU A 206 0.92 15.91 -3.74
N ARG A 207 1.39 16.32 -2.55
CA ARG A 207 0.98 17.57 -1.89
C ARG A 207 1.37 18.79 -2.73
N ASN A 208 2.58 18.84 -3.26
CA ASN A 208 3.05 19.93 -4.12
C ASN A 208 2.31 19.95 -5.48
N ALA A 209 1.77 18.83 -5.92
CA ALA A 209 0.91 18.76 -7.11
C ALA A 209 -0.48 19.37 -6.88
N GLY A 210 -0.84 19.66 -5.62
CA GLY A 210 -2.09 20.33 -5.23
C GLY A 210 -3.11 19.43 -4.53
N TYR A 211 -2.80 18.16 -4.25
CA TYR A 211 -3.69 17.32 -3.46
C TYR A 211 -3.65 17.71 -1.98
N THR A 212 -4.73 18.29 -1.48
CA THR A 212 -4.81 18.85 -0.12
C THR A 212 -5.75 18.11 0.80
N ASP A 213 -6.52 17.14 0.29
CA ASP A 213 -7.51 16.42 1.08
C ASP A 213 -6.86 15.65 2.25
N ASP A 214 -7.55 15.61 3.37
CA ASP A 214 -7.14 14.83 4.53
C ASP A 214 -7.37 13.34 4.28
N PHE A 215 -6.50 12.51 4.87
CA PHE A 215 -6.63 11.07 4.87
C PHE A 215 -7.44 10.60 6.09
N TYR A 216 -8.10 9.45 5.94
CA TYR A 216 -8.63 8.74 7.11
C TYR A 216 -7.50 8.46 8.10
N SER A 217 -7.76 8.68 9.38
CA SER A 217 -6.87 8.12 10.42
C SER A 217 -6.97 6.59 10.40
N LEU A 218 -5.95 5.92 10.94
CA LEU A 218 -5.98 4.45 11.06
C LEU A 218 -7.25 3.97 11.78
N GLU A 219 -7.61 4.66 12.87
CA GLU A 219 -8.76 4.35 13.70
C GLU A 219 -10.10 4.54 12.94
N THR A 220 -10.25 5.66 12.23
CA THR A 220 -11.50 5.96 11.50
C THR A 220 -11.68 5.05 10.29
N GLY A 221 -10.59 4.80 9.54
CA GLY A 221 -10.63 3.89 8.39
C GLY A 221 -10.91 2.43 8.81
N ILE A 222 -10.27 1.95 9.89
CA ILE A 222 -10.53 0.61 10.42
C ILE A 222 -11.95 0.52 10.99
N ALA A 223 -12.44 1.54 11.71
CA ALA A 223 -13.81 1.53 12.24
C ALA A 223 -14.84 1.45 11.12
N ASP A 224 -14.65 2.20 10.03
CA ASP A 224 -15.54 2.13 8.87
C ASP A 224 -15.49 0.74 8.21
N TYR A 225 -14.28 0.20 7.98
CA TYR A 225 -14.10 -1.11 7.36
C TYR A 225 -14.70 -2.24 8.19
N VAL A 226 -14.44 -2.26 9.51
CA VAL A 226 -14.94 -3.30 10.42
C VAL A 226 -16.46 -3.24 10.55
N LYS A 227 -17.03 -2.06 10.84
CA LYS A 227 -18.45 -1.94 11.15
C LYS A 227 -19.35 -2.09 9.92
N ASN A 228 -18.96 -1.47 8.81
CA ASN A 228 -19.82 -1.37 7.64
C ASN A 228 -19.63 -2.52 6.63
N TYR A 229 -18.51 -3.24 6.71
CA TYR A 229 -18.17 -4.28 5.74
C TYR A 229 -17.83 -5.63 6.40
N LEU A 230 -16.89 -5.70 7.34
CA LEU A 230 -16.44 -7.00 7.86
C LEU A 230 -17.48 -7.68 8.77
N ILE A 231 -18.16 -6.92 9.63
CA ILE A 231 -19.23 -7.45 10.50
C ILE A 231 -20.43 -7.86 9.66
N THR A 232 -20.79 -7.06 8.69
CA THR A 232 -21.98 -7.25 7.84
C THR A 232 -21.75 -8.22 6.68
N GLY A 233 -20.49 -8.44 6.29
CA GLY A 233 -20.14 -9.21 5.11
C GLY A 233 -20.43 -8.50 3.78
N ASN A 234 -20.63 -7.19 3.82
CA ASN A 234 -20.96 -6.39 2.66
C ASN A 234 -19.75 -6.12 1.76
N TYR A 235 -20.04 -5.81 0.50
CA TYR A 235 -19.09 -5.23 -0.45
C TYR A 235 -19.32 -3.71 -0.57
N TYR A 236 -18.30 -3.03 -1.07
CA TYR A 236 -18.41 -1.59 -1.40
C TYR A 236 -18.96 -1.41 -2.79
#